data_f172daa9f935cd38a8c902673cf98598
#
_entry.id   f172daa9f935cd38a8c902673cf98598
#
_cell.length_a   1.000
_cell.length_b   1.000
_cell.length_c   1.000
_cell.angle_alpha   90.00
_cell.angle_beta   90.00
_cell.angle_gamma   90.00
#
_symmetry.space_group_name_H-M   'P 1'
#
loop_
_entity.id
_entity.type
_entity.pdbx_description
1 polymer ?
#
loop_
_entity_poly.entity_id
_entity_poly.type
_entity_poly.pdbx_seq_one_letter_code
_entity_poly.pdbx_strand_id
1 'polypeptide(L)'
;MLFKAVLFDLDGTLLDTAPDFILSMNLLLSKYNKPLITESEIRSSVTNGSEGLIKKAFKIDSTHENFAAIKKEYLEIYYENIAVKTTIFDGLELVLDACETHKIPWGIVTNKPIKYTEHLLKKLNLHERASVIICPEHTKNPKPDPEPLTLAAQKVEVKPCDCVYIGDHLRDIQSGNAAGMTTIAAEWGYLEADTDIENWRANIIISESENVFDFIFHKEHL
;
A
#
# COMPACT_ATOMS: atom_id res chain seq x y z
N MET A 1 9.68 -14.27 19.34
CA MET A 1 8.73 -13.60 18.44
C MET A 1 8.42 -12.23 19.02
N LEU A 2 8.65 -11.17 18.27
CA LEU A 2 8.60 -9.78 18.77
C LEU A 2 7.18 -9.20 18.75
N PHE A 3 6.35 -9.58 17.77
CA PHE A 3 5.06 -8.97 17.52
C PHE A 3 3.91 -9.97 17.63
N LYS A 4 2.71 -9.46 18.02
CA LYS A 4 1.47 -10.24 18.14
C LYS A 4 0.52 -9.98 16.99
N ALA A 5 0.78 -8.97 16.15
CA ALA A 5 0.07 -8.71 14.91
C ALA A 5 1.02 -8.03 13.90
N VAL A 6 0.83 -8.33 12.60
CA VAL A 6 1.59 -7.73 11.49
C VAL A 6 0.59 -7.03 10.58
N LEU A 7 0.76 -5.73 10.39
CA LEU A 7 -0.10 -4.90 9.57
C LEU A 7 0.70 -4.29 8.43
N PHE A 8 0.10 -4.20 7.24
CA PHE A 8 0.74 -3.70 6.03
C PHE A 8 -0.09 -2.57 5.41
N ASP A 9 0.57 -1.59 4.80
CA ASP A 9 -0.06 -0.89 3.69
C ASP A 9 -0.20 -1.83 2.50
N LEU A 10 -0.92 -1.43 1.48
CA LEU A 10 -1.24 -2.29 0.34
C LEU A 10 -0.35 -2.00 -0.86
N ASP A 11 -0.60 -0.83 -1.52
CA ASP A 11 0.05 -0.46 -2.77
C ASP A 11 1.51 -0.01 -2.52
N GLY A 12 2.49 -0.72 -3.06
CA GLY A 12 3.91 -0.43 -2.86
C GLY A 12 4.52 -1.05 -1.60
N THR A 13 3.72 -1.67 -0.76
CA THR A 13 4.20 -2.33 0.47
C THR A 13 3.99 -3.84 0.41
N LEU A 14 2.75 -4.31 0.50
CA LEU A 14 2.44 -5.74 0.38
C LEU A 14 2.39 -6.17 -1.09
N LEU A 15 1.81 -5.33 -1.95
CA LEU A 15 1.57 -5.63 -3.36
C LEU A 15 2.28 -4.65 -4.29
N ASP A 16 2.95 -5.17 -5.30
CA ASP A 16 3.40 -4.39 -6.45
C ASP A 16 2.24 -4.18 -7.42
N THR A 17 1.48 -3.12 -7.19
CA THR A 17 0.29 -2.74 -7.97
C THR A 17 0.60 -1.78 -9.12
N ALA A 18 1.81 -1.20 -9.18
CA ALA A 18 2.20 -0.25 -10.21
C ALA A 18 1.99 -0.78 -11.64
N PRO A 19 2.29 -2.05 -11.97
CA PRO A 19 2.08 -2.58 -13.31
C PRO A 19 0.62 -2.49 -13.79
N ASP A 20 -0.38 -2.65 -12.92
CA ASP A 20 -1.80 -2.52 -13.29
C ASP A 20 -2.23 -1.07 -13.43
N PHE A 21 -1.71 -0.17 -12.61
CA PHE A 21 -1.93 1.28 -12.77
C PHE A 21 -1.38 1.78 -14.11
N ILE A 22 -0.18 1.32 -14.50
CA ILE A 22 0.48 1.66 -15.77
C ILE A 22 -0.27 1.08 -16.95
N LEU A 23 -0.67 -0.19 -16.89
CA LEU A 23 -1.49 -0.84 -17.90
C LEU A 23 -2.76 -0.01 -18.15
N SER A 24 -3.48 0.31 -17.10
CA SER A 24 -4.73 1.05 -17.18
C SER A 24 -4.54 2.48 -17.72
N MET A 25 -3.45 3.15 -17.32
CA MET A 25 -3.11 4.47 -17.83
C MET A 25 -2.76 4.43 -19.32
N ASN A 26 -2.01 3.45 -19.76
CA ASN A 26 -1.63 3.30 -21.17
C ASN A 26 -2.82 2.94 -22.06
N LEU A 27 -3.79 2.16 -21.55
CA LEU A 27 -5.05 1.93 -22.24
C LEU A 27 -5.84 3.25 -22.42
N LEU A 28 -5.90 4.06 -21.37
CA LEU A 28 -6.55 5.37 -21.45
C LEU A 28 -5.82 6.32 -22.40
N LEU A 29 -4.49 6.42 -22.31
CA LEU A 29 -3.69 7.28 -23.19
C LEU A 29 -3.86 6.89 -24.66
N SER A 30 -3.87 5.59 -24.96
CA SER A 30 -4.12 5.09 -26.33
C SER A 30 -5.47 5.56 -26.86
N LYS A 31 -6.53 5.52 -26.03
CA LYS A 31 -7.88 5.99 -26.40
C LYS A 31 -7.90 7.48 -26.74
N TYR A 32 -7.04 8.27 -26.08
CA TYR A 32 -6.89 9.70 -26.32
C TYR A 32 -5.81 10.04 -27.36
N ASN A 33 -5.25 9.04 -28.07
CA ASN A 33 -4.15 9.21 -29.03
C ASN A 33 -2.94 9.97 -28.44
N LYS A 34 -2.63 9.71 -27.18
CA LYS A 34 -1.48 10.28 -26.47
C LYS A 34 -0.30 9.29 -26.41
N PRO A 35 0.94 9.79 -26.32
CA PRO A 35 2.10 8.94 -26.07
C PRO A 35 1.92 8.09 -24.82
N LEU A 36 2.35 6.82 -24.90
CA LEU A 36 2.38 5.93 -23.73
C LEU A 36 3.47 6.38 -22.77
N ILE A 37 3.28 6.03 -21.49
CA ILE A 37 4.26 6.27 -20.44
C ILE A 37 4.90 4.97 -20.00
N THR A 38 6.16 5.06 -19.58
CA THR A 38 6.93 3.93 -19.05
C THR A 38 6.67 3.75 -17.56
N GLU A 39 7.03 2.57 -17.06
CA GLU A 39 6.94 2.27 -15.63
C GLU A 39 7.79 3.23 -14.79
N SER A 40 9.03 3.47 -15.20
CA SER A 40 9.93 4.38 -14.48
C SER A 40 9.42 5.81 -14.37
N GLU A 41 8.62 6.26 -15.36
CA GLU A 41 8.05 7.60 -15.34
C GLU A 41 6.89 7.76 -14.37
N ILE A 42 6.17 6.69 -14.06
CA ILE A 42 4.91 6.78 -13.31
C ILE A 42 4.97 6.12 -11.94
N ARG A 43 5.90 5.17 -11.72
CA ARG A 43 5.95 4.35 -10.51
C ARG A 43 5.92 5.19 -9.23
N SER A 44 6.74 6.23 -9.15
CA SER A 44 6.75 7.16 -8.01
C SER A 44 5.45 7.97 -7.85
N SER A 45 4.67 8.11 -8.92
CA SER A 45 3.41 8.86 -8.89
C SER A 45 2.22 8.01 -8.41
N VAL A 46 2.37 6.69 -8.31
CA VAL A 46 1.33 5.76 -7.81
C VAL A 46 0.91 6.13 -6.39
N THR A 47 1.86 6.51 -5.56
CA THR A 47 1.65 6.94 -4.17
C THR A 47 0.68 8.12 -4.04
N ASN A 48 0.62 8.97 -5.07
CA ASN A 48 -0.30 10.11 -5.16
C ASN A 48 -1.69 9.74 -5.72
N GLY A 49 -1.95 8.43 -5.90
CA GLY A 49 -3.22 7.88 -6.38
C GLY A 49 -3.58 8.31 -7.81
N SER A 50 -4.84 8.12 -8.17
CA SER A 50 -5.33 8.42 -9.53
C SER A 50 -5.12 9.87 -9.97
N GLU A 51 -5.14 10.82 -9.04
CA GLU A 51 -4.92 12.24 -9.35
C GLU A 51 -3.48 12.53 -9.75
N GLY A 52 -2.51 11.99 -9.00
CA GLY A 52 -1.10 12.09 -9.34
C GLY A 52 -0.76 11.45 -10.68
N LEU A 53 -1.34 10.28 -10.93
CA LEU A 53 -1.18 9.56 -12.19
C LEU A 53 -1.71 10.36 -13.40
N ILE A 54 -2.92 10.94 -13.29
CA ILE A 54 -3.52 11.75 -14.35
C ILE A 54 -2.72 13.03 -14.56
N LYS A 55 -2.34 13.72 -13.48
CA LYS A 55 -1.49 14.91 -13.55
C LYS A 55 -0.19 14.63 -14.32
N LYS A 56 0.45 13.52 -14.03
CA LYS A 56 1.69 13.10 -14.69
C LYS A 56 1.48 12.76 -16.16
N ALA A 57 0.46 11.92 -16.46
CA ALA A 57 0.23 11.36 -17.79
C ALA A 57 -0.44 12.35 -18.77
N PHE A 58 -1.44 13.10 -18.31
CA PHE A 58 -2.20 14.05 -19.13
C PHE A 58 -1.67 15.48 -19.06
N LYS A 59 -0.81 15.80 -18.07
CA LYS A 59 -0.30 17.14 -17.76
C LYS A 59 -1.41 18.13 -17.46
N ILE A 60 -2.44 17.67 -16.76
CA ILE A 60 -3.58 18.46 -16.28
C ILE A 60 -3.75 18.24 -14.78
N ASP A 61 -4.37 19.19 -14.09
CA ASP A 61 -4.71 19.07 -12.67
C ASP A 61 -6.23 19.13 -12.43
N SER A 62 -6.64 19.10 -11.18
CA SER A 62 -8.04 19.08 -10.77
C SER A 62 -8.85 20.31 -11.19
N THR A 63 -8.22 21.40 -11.64
CA THR A 63 -8.89 22.62 -12.14
C THR A 63 -9.25 22.54 -13.62
N HIS A 64 -8.69 21.56 -14.34
CA HIS A 64 -8.96 21.38 -15.77
C HIS A 64 -10.37 20.82 -15.99
N GLU A 65 -11.11 21.40 -16.93
CA GLU A 65 -12.53 21.08 -17.22
C GLU A 65 -12.80 19.58 -17.44
N ASN A 66 -11.88 18.87 -18.08
CA ASN A 66 -12.03 17.45 -18.40
C ASN A 66 -11.44 16.49 -17.31
N PHE A 67 -10.85 17.04 -16.22
CA PHE A 67 -10.16 16.23 -15.23
C PHE A 67 -11.07 15.18 -14.59
N ALA A 68 -12.28 15.57 -14.18
CA ALA A 68 -13.23 14.67 -13.53
C ALA A 68 -13.67 13.52 -14.46
N ALA A 69 -13.89 13.82 -15.74
CA ALA A 69 -14.27 12.83 -16.75
C ALA A 69 -13.13 11.83 -17.01
N ILE A 70 -11.91 12.33 -17.20
CA ILE A 70 -10.71 11.51 -17.42
C ILE A 70 -10.42 10.64 -16.19
N LYS A 71 -10.55 11.19 -14.98
CA LYS A 71 -10.38 10.44 -13.72
C LYS A 71 -11.39 9.31 -13.61
N LYS A 72 -12.65 9.58 -13.91
CA LYS A 72 -13.72 8.56 -13.88
C LYS A 72 -13.41 7.43 -14.86
N GLU A 73 -13.07 7.76 -16.10
CA GLU A 73 -12.76 6.79 -17.14
C GLU A 73 -11.51 5.97 -16.79
N TYR A 74 -10.45 6.61 -16.26
CA TYR A 74 -9.27 5.92 -15.74
C TYR A 74 -9.62 4.88 -14.66
N LEU A 75 -10.46 5.28 -13.70
CA LEU A 75 -10.85 4.41 -12.59
C LEU A 75 -11.74 3.24 -13.05
N GLU A 76 -12.54 3.40 -14.10
CA GLU A 76 -13.31 2.32 -14.73
C GLU A 76 -12.36 1.32 -15.42
N ILE A 77 -11.40 1.81 -16.22
CA ILE A 77 -10.38 0.97 -16.86
C ILE A 77 -9.53 0.26 -15.82
N TYR A 78 -9.11 0.96 -14.75
CA TYR A 78 -8.36 0.33 -13.67
C TYR A 78 -9.15 -0.78 -12.98
N TYR A 79 -10.42 -0.57 -12.68
CA TYR A 79 -11.27 -1.58 -12.06
C TYR A 79 -11.37 -2.86 -12.89
N GLU A 80 -11.45 -2.74 -14.21
CA GLU A 80 -11.50 -3.88 -15.14
C GLU A 80 -10.16 -4.63 -15.22
N ASN A 81 -9.04 -3.91 -15.07
CA ASN A 81 -7.69 -4.44 -15.21
C ASN A 81 -6.95 -4.69 -13.88
N ILE A 82 -7.64 -4.60 -12.76
CA ILE A 82 -7.08 -4.83 -11.44
C ILE A 82 -6.65 -6.30 -11.28
N ALA A 83 -5.49 -6.55 -10.66
CA ALA A 83 -4.90 -7.88 -10.46
C ALA A 83 -4.58 -8.65 -11.77
N VAL A 84 -4.27 -7.94 -12.86
CA VAL A 84 -3.79 -8.56 -14.11
C VAL A 84 -2.27 -8.80 -14.05
N LYS A 85 -1.53 -7.85 -13.47
CA LYS A 85 -0.07 -7.91 -13.34
C LYS A 85 0.43 -7.69 -11.91
N THR A 86 -0.46 -7.35 -11.01
CA THR A 86 -0.13 -7.17 -9.58
C THR A 86 0.36 -8.47 -8.98
N THR A 87 1.45 -8.40 -8.23
CA THR A 87 2.02 -9.51 -7.46
C THR A 87 2.25 -9.10 -6.01
N ILE A 88 2.40 -10.08 -5.11
CA ILE A 88 2.97 -9.84 -3.78
C ILE A 88 4.46 -9.56 -3.97
N PHE A 89 5.04 -8.62 -3.23
CA PHE A 89 6.48 -8.40 -3.24
C PHE A 89 7.24 -9.65 -2.76
N ASP A 90 8.42 -9.85 -3.31
CA ASP A 90 9.23 -11.04 -3.04
C ASP A 90 9.46 -11.24 -1.53
N GLY A 91 9.39 -12.47 -1.06
CA GLY A 91 9.56 -12.84 0.36
C GLY A 91 8.34 -12.58 1.25
N LEU A 92 7.40 -11.69 0.88
CA LEU A 92 6.26 -11.37 1.75
C LEU A 92 5.21 -12.47 1.84
N GLU A 93 5.06 -13.31 0.82
CA GLU A 93 4.20 -14.50 0.92
C GLU A 93 4.64 -15.40 2.07
N LEU A 94 5.96 -15.58 2.27
CA LEU A 94 6.51 -16.36 3.39
C LEU A 94 6.15 -15.71 4.74
N VAL A 95 6.11 -14.39 4.82
CA VAL A 95 5.70 -13.67 6.03
C VAL A 95 4.23 -13.94 6.34
N LEU A 96 3.33 -13.89 5.33
CA LEU A 96 1.91 -14.18 5.50
C LEU A 96 1.69 -15.62 5.96
N ASP A 97 2.33 -16.59 5.30
CA ASP A 97 2.23 -18.02 5.62
C ASP A 97 2.75 -18.32 7.04
N ALA A 98 3.82 -17.66 7.45
CA ALA A 98 4.35 -17.79 8.81
C ALA A 98 3.40 -17.19 9.85
N CYS A 99 2.80 -16.02 9.57
CA CYS A 99 1.78 -15.44 10.42
C CYS A 99 0.61 -16.41 10.65
N GLU A 100 0.11 -17.01 9.57
CA GLU A 100 -0.99 -17.99 9.63
C GLU A 100 -0.60 -19.26 10.41
N THR A 101 0.61 -19.81 10.14
CA THR A 101 1.14 -20.99 10.82
C THR A 101 1.28 -20.76 12.33
N HIS A 102 1.74 -19.57 12.72
CA HIS A 102 1.95 -19.21 14.13
C HIS A 102 0.71 -18.58 14.77
N LYS A 103 -0.41 -18.48 14.04
CA LYS A 103 -1.66 -17.86 14.49
C LYS A 103 -1.48 -16.40 14.93
N ILE A 104 -0.62 -15.68 14.23
CA ILE A 104 -0.46 -14.23 14.38
C ILE A 104 -1.40 -13.58 13.38
N PRO A 105 -2.36 -12.77 13.81
CA PRO A 105 -3.20 -12.03 12.88
C PRO A 105 -2.35 -11.08 12.03
N TRP A 106 -2.56 -11.13 10.72
CA TRP A 106 -2.04 -10.14 9.80
C TRP A 106 -3.18 -9.40 9.10
N GLY A 107 -2.92 -8.19 8.67
CA GLY A 107 -3.96 -7.37 8.06
C GLY A 107 -3.44 -6.22 7.22
N ILE A 108 -4.38 -5.53 6.61
CA ILE A 108 -4.13 -4.44 5.65
C ILE A 108 -4.78 -3.17 6.15
N VAL A 109 -4.02 -2.07 6.16
CA VAL A 109 -4.50 -0.72 6.48
C VAL A 109 -4.05 0.24 5.39
N THR A 110 -4.96 0.62 4.50
CA THR A 110 -4.63 1.35 3.27
C THR A 110 -5.48 2.60 3.07
N ASN A 111 -4.94 3.59 2.33
CA ASN A 111 -5.71 4.74 1.84
C ASN A 111 -6.40 4.46 0.48
N LYS A 112 -6.28 3.23 -0.04
CA LYS A 112 -7.01 2.80 -1.23
C LYS A 112 -8.50 2.60 -0.90
N PRO A 113 -9.44 3.16 -1.71
CA PRO A 113 -10.87 2.99 -1.47
C PRO A 113 -11.30 1.52 -1.46
N ILE A 114 -12.26 1.19 -0.58
CA ILE A 114 -12.73 -0.18 -0.32
C ILE A 114 -13.14 -0.93 -1.60
N LYS A 115 -13.80 -0.23 -2.53
CA LYS A 115 -14.23 -0.80 -3.81
C LYS A 115 -13.09 -1.47 -4.59
N TYR A 116 -11.93 -0.83 -4.63
CA TYR A 116 -10.75 -1.35 -5.35
C TYR A 116 -9.96 -2.33 -4.51
N THR A 117 -9.87 -2.06 -3.20
CA THR A 117 -9.17 -2.92 -2.25
C THR A 117 -9.78 -4.32 -2.20
N GLU A 118 -11.09 -4.42 -1.97
CA GLU A 118 -11.77 -5.72 -1.93
C GLU A 118 -11.68 -6.47 -3.25
N HIS A 119 -11.86 -5.76 -4.38
CA HIS A 119 -11.80 -6.38 -5.70
C HIS A 119 -10.41 -6.97 -5.96
N LEU A 120 -9.35 -6.21 -5.64
CA LEU A 120 -7.96 -6.63 -5.76
C LEU A 120 -7.67 -7.87 -4.89
N LEU A 121 -8.00 -7.78 -3.61
CA LEU A 121 -7.70 -8.85 -2.66
C LEU A 121 -8.48 -10.15 -2.96
N LYS A 122 -9.72 -10.04 -3.42
CA LYS A 122 -10.51 -11.22 -3.85
C LYS A 122 -9.89 -11.91 -5.06
N LYS A 123 -9.43 -11.14 -6.06
CA LYS A 123 -8.75 -11.70 -7.24
C LYS A 123 -7.43 -12.39 -6.91
N LEU A 124 -6.72 -11.91 -5.89
CA LEU A 124 -5.47 -12.49 -5.42
C LEU A 124 -5.63 -13.54 -4.31
N ASN A 125 -6.87 -13.90 -3.92
CA ASN A 125 -7.21 -14.81 -2.83
C ASN A 125 -6.63 -14.39 -1.46
N LEU A 126 -6.40 -13.10 -1.25
CA LEU A 126 -5.91 -12.53 0.00
C LEU A 126 -7.02 -12.04 0.94
N HIS A 127 -8.24 -11.82 0.40
CA HIS A 127 -9.34 -11.23 1.16
C HIS A 127 -9.74 -12.06 2.39
N GLU A 128 -9.83 -13.38 2.22
CA GLU A 128 -10.22 -14.30 3.29
C GLU A 128 -9.05 -14.69 4.20
N ARG A 129 -7.82 -14.46 3.76
CA ARG A 129 -6.59 -14.71 4.54
C ARG A 129 -6.32 -13.59 5.56
N ALA A 130 -6.60 -12.34 5.18
CA ALA A 130 -6.37 -11.19 6.04
C ALA A 130 -7.33 -11.18 7.24
N SER A 131 -6.79 -11.11 8.45
CA SER A 131 -7.59 -11.02 9.68
C SER A 131 -8.35 -9.69 9.81
N VAL A 132 -7.84 -8.63 9.18
CA VAL A 132 -8.45 -7.30 9.15
C VAL A 132 -8.08 -6.54 7.89
N ILE A 133 -9.04 -5.81 7.34
CA ILE A 133 -8.84 -4.91 6.20
C ILE A 133 -9.48 -3.56 6.58
N ILE A 134 -8.67 -2.50 6.64
CA ILE A 134 -9.10 -1.13 6.92
C ILE A 134 -8.85 -0.26 5.70
N CYS A 135 -9.93 0.35 5.21
CA CYS A 135 -9.96 1.30 4.11
C CYS A 135 -10.44 2.68 4.62
N PRO A 136 -10.31 3.76 3.83
CA PRO A 136 -10.74 5.10 4.25
C PRO A 136 -12.20 5.18 4.70
N GLU A 137 -13.08 4.37 4.12
CA GLU A 137 -14.50 4.35 4.45
C GLU A 137 -14.81 3.78 5.85
N HIS A 138 -13.84 3.16 6.50
CA HIS A 138 -14.01 2.58 7.85
C HIS A 138 -13.70 3.57 8.98
N THR A 139 -13.12 4.74 8.67
CA THR A 139 -12.64 5.73 9.65
C THR A 139 -13.05 7.14 9.24
N LYS A 140 -12.98 8.07 10.19
CA LYS A 140 -13.25 9.48 9.89
C LYS A 140 -12.09 10.13 9.14
N ASN A 141 -10.88 9.75 9.52
CA ASN A 141 -9.66 10.28 8.95
C ASN A 141 -8.80 9.14 8.41
N PRO A 142 -8.27 9.28 7.16
CA PRO A 142 -7.30 8.32 6.62
C PRO A 142 -5.90 8.56 7.21
N LYS A 143 -4.93 7.68 6.91
CA LYS A 143 -3.52 7.92 7.22
C LYS A 143 -3.09 9.28 6.62
N PRO A 144 -2.36 10.13 7.34
CA PRO A 144 -1.50 9.86 8.50
C PRO A 144 -2.19 9.88 9.89
N ASP A 145 -3.51 10.00 9.98
CA ASP A 145 -4.21 9.88 11.26
C ASP A 145 -4.00 8.48 11.85
N PRO A 146 -3.83 8.30 13.17
CA PRO A 146 -3.68 7.00 13.81
C PRO A 146 -4.97 6.17 13.84
N GLU A 147 -6.13 6.75 13.57
CA GLU A 147 -7.43 6.08 13.70
C GLU A 147 -7.50 4.76 12.92
N PRO A 148 -7.04 4.66 11.65
CA PRO A 148 -7.12 3.40 10.89
C PRO A 148 -6.31 2.27 11.53
N LEU A 149 -5.11 2.56 12.03
CA LEU A 149 -4.24 1.57 12.67
C LEU A 149 -4.74 1.17 14.06
N THR A 150 -5.24 2.13 14.82
CA THR A 150 -5.87 1.86 16.12
C THR A 150 -7.09 0.97 15.95
N LEU A 151 -7.93 1.22 14.94
CA LEU A 151 -9.09 0.39 14.60
C LEU A 151 -8.66 -1.02 14.18
N ALA A 152 -7.59 -1.15 13.37
CA ALA A 152 -7.06 -2.45 12.97
C ALA A 152 -6.61 -3.27 14.19
N ALA A 153 -5.81 -2.66 15.08
CA ALA A 153 -5.34 -3.30 16.30
C ALA A 153 -6.51 -3.75 17.21
N GLN A 154 -7.55 -2.90 17.34
CA GLN A 154 -8.76 -3.24 18.09
C GLN A 154 -9.49 -4.44 17.48
N LYS A 155 -9.62 -4.50 16.15
CA LYS A 155 -10.33 -5.59 15.46
C LYS A 155 -9.62 -6.93 15.57
N VAL A 156 -8.29 -6.93 15.65
CA VAL A 156 -7.50 -8.15 15.88
C VAL A 156 -7.23 -8.44 17.35
N GLU A 157 -7.80 -7.63 18.26
CA GLU A 157 -7.68 -7.76 19.71
C GLU A 157 -6.23 -7.74 20.24
N VAL A 158 -5.37 -6.95 19.58
CA VAL A 158 -3.96 -6.77 19.95
C VAL A 158 -3.70 -5.32 20.33
N LYS A 159 -2.88 -5.09 21.36
CA LYS A 159 -2.50 -3.71 21.74
C LYS A 159 -1.60 -3.11 20.65
N PRO A 160 -1.75 -1.81 20.29
CA PRO A 160 -0.90 -1.18 19.30
C PRO A 160 0.61 -1.36 19.53
N CYS A 161 1.09 -1.29 20.78
CA CYS A 161 2.51 -1.50 21.10
C CYS A 161 3.03 -2.94 20.85
N ASP A 162 2.15 -3.90 20.66
CA ASP A 162 2.47 -5.28 20.30
C ASP A 162 2.32 -5.55 18.79
N CYS A 163 1.95 -4.52 18.00
CA CYS A 163 1.80 -4.58 16.55
C CYS A 163 3.05 -4.01 15.84
N VAL A 164 3.34 -4.54 14.68
CA VAL A 164 4.22 -3.91 13.69
C VAL A 164 3.40 -3.44 12.50
N TYR A 165 3.70 -2.23 12.00
CA TYR A 165 3.10 -1.67 10.80
C TYR A 165 4.17 -1.37 9.76
N ILE A 166 3.96 -1.83 8.53
CA ILE A 166 4.89 -1.73 7.41
C ILE A 166 4.26 -0.86 6.33
N GLY A 167 4.98 0.15 5.84
CA GLY A 167 4.49 1.05 4.81
C GLY A 167 5.61 1.74 4.05
N ASP A 168 5.34 2.17 2.81
CA ASP A 168 6.30 2.77 1.88
C ASP A 168 6.15 4.28 1.72
N HIS A 169 5.39 4.93 2.62
CA HIS A 169 5.18 6.37 2.54
C HIS A 169 5.25 7.03 3.93
N LEU A 170 5.71 8.31 3.98
CA LEU A 170 5.78 9.09 5.23
C LEU A 170 4.48 9.05 6.04
N ARG A 171 3.31 9.10 5.39
CA ARG A 171 2.00 9.02 6.08
C ARG A 171 1.79 7.72 6.83
N ASP A 172 2.39 6.61 6.38
CA ASP A 172 2.31 5.31 7.03
C ASP A 172 3.07 5.32 8.34
N ILE A 173 4.30 5.83 8.28
CA ILE A 173 5.18 5.93 9.45
C ILE A 173 4.60 6.92 10.47
N GLN A 174 4.06 8.06 10.02
CA GLN A 174 3.40 9.02 10.90
C GLN A 174 2.18 8.39 11.59
N SER A 175 1.33 7.68 10.86
CA SER A 175 0.15 6.99 11.39
C SER A 175 0.54 5.91 12.39
N GLY A 176 1.53 5.06 12.05
CA GLY A 176 2.04 4.00 12.92
C GLY A 176 2.64 4.51 14.22
N ASN A 177 3.51 5.51 14.13
CA ASN A 177 4.12 6.16 15.30
C ASN A 177 3.05 6.79 16.19
N ALA A 178 2.08 7.50 15.60
CA ALA A 178 0.99 8.13 16.36
C ALA A 178 0.05 7.10 17.01
N ALA A 179 -0.12 5.93 16.40
CA ALA A 179 -0.87 4.81 16.99
C ALA A 179 -0.07 4.05 18.07
N GLY A 180 1.24 4.33 18.23
CA GLY A 180 2.11 3.64 19.20
C GLY A 180 2.53 2.24 18.77
N MET A 181 2.58 1.97 17.45
CA MET A 181 3.07 0.74 16.87
C MET A 181 4.58 0.81 16.56
N THR A 182 5.23 -0.34 16.43
CA THR A 182 6.54 -0.40 15.79
C THR A 182 6.35 -0.20 14.29
N THR A 183 7.13 0.69 13.67
CA THR A 183 7.01 1.03 12.26
C THR A 183 8.21 0.55 11.46
N ILE A 184 7.95 -0.03 10.29
CA ILE A 184 8.95 -0.38 9.29
C ILE A 184 8.69 0.46 8.04
N ALA A 185 9.70 1.23 7.63
CA ALA A 185 9.69 1.91 6.34
C ALA A 185 10.16 0.93 5.26
N ALA A 186 9.30 0.69 4.28
CA ALA A 186 9.54 -0.22 3.16
C ALA A 186 10.26 0.52 2.04
N GLU A 187 11.61 0.41 1.99
CA GLU A 187 12.41 1.11 0.99
C GLU A 187 12.28 0.49 -0.42
N TRP A 188 11.78 -0.75 -0.52
CA TRP A 188 11.45 -1.37 -1.82
C TRP A 188 10.22 -0.79 -2.52
N GLY A 189 9.46 0.09 -1.83
CA GLY A 189 8.18 0.62 -2.29
C GLY A 189 8.26 1.70 -3.38
N TYR A 190 7.21 2.54 -3.46
CA TYR A 190 7.08 3.57 -4.49
C TYR A 190 7.64 4.91 -4.04
N LEU A 191 8.93 4.95 -3.78
CA LEU A 191 9.61 6.17 -3.32
C LEU A 191 9.83 7.16 -4.45
N GLU A 192 9.69 8.45 -4.16
CA GLU A 192 10.16 9.52 -5.04
C GLU A 192 11.70 9.60 -4.99
N ALA A 193 12.33 10.02 -6.09
CA ALA A 193 13.80 10.01 -6.24
C ALA A 193 14.54 10.80 -5.14
N ASP A 194 13.92 11.86 -4.63
CA ASP A 194 14.51 12.74 -3.61
C ASP A 194 14.00 12.42 -2.19
N THR A 195 13.40 11.24 -1.99
CA THR A 195 12.86 10.85 -0.69
C THR A 195 13.98 10.61 0.32
N ASP A 196 13.96 11.37 1.40
CA ASP A 196 14.82 11.14 2.57
C ASP A 196 14.08 10.28 3.60
N ILE A 197 14.16 8.95 3.41
CA ILE A 197 13.45 7.95 4.22
C ILE A 197 13.94 7.95 5.68
N GLU A 198 15.20 8.32 5.94
CA GLU A 198 15.77 8.41 7.27
C GLU A 198 15.02 9.46 8.12
N ASN A 199 14.57 10.55 7.51
CA ASN A 199 13.80 11.60 8.17
C ASN A 199 12.35 11.23 8.49
N TRP A 200 11.86 10.08 8.05
CA TRP A 200 10.50 9.62 8.38
C TRP A 200 10.34 9.19 9.83
N ARG A 201 11.46 8.92 10.52
CA ARG A 201 11.49 8.45 11.92
C ARG A 201 10.77 7.11 12.10
N ALA A 202 10.90 6.22 11.12
CA ALA A 202 10.53 4.83 11.29
C ALA A 202 11.43 4.18 12.36
N ASN A 203 10.92 3.19 13.08
CA ASN A 203 11.76 2.44 14.01
C ASN A 203 12.84 1.64 13.25
N ILE A 204 12.50 1.18 12.04
CA ILE A 204 13.37 0.38 11.21
C ILE A 204 13.13 0.75 9.74
N ILE A 205 14.20 0.70 8.93
CA ILE A 205 14.15 0.78 7.48
C ILE A 205 14.60 -0.56 6.94
N ILE A 206 13.84 -1.14 6.03
CA ILE A 206 14.19 -2.38 5.34
C ILE A 206 14.22 -2.09 3.84
N SER A 207 15.37 -2.38 3.20
CA SER A 207 15.55 -2.08 1.77
C SER A 207 15.00 -3.16 0.84
N GLU A 208 15.04 -4.41 1.26
CA GLU A 208 14.57 -5.54 0.47
C GLU A 208 13.44 -6.27 1.20
N SER A 209 12.33 -6.50 0.53
CA SER A 209 11.12 -7.10 1.13
C SER A 209 11.36 -8.51 1.70
N GLU A 210 12.31 -9.27 1.13
CA GLU A 210 12.71 -10.58 1.61
C GLU A 210 13.26 -10.57 3.04
N ASN A 211 13.83 -9.45 3.49
CA ASN A 211 14.41 -9.31 4.82
C ASN A 211 13.35 -9.11 5.92
N VAL A 212 12.10 -8.86 5.55
CA VAL A 212 10.99 -8.68 6.50
C VAL A 212 10.75 -9.95 7.33
N PHE A 213 10.87 -11.12 6.71
CA PHE A 213 10.69 -12.39 7.41
C PHE A 213 11.66 -12.54 8.57
N ASP A 214 12.95 -12.35 8.31
CA ASP A 214 14.00 -12.49 9.33
C ASP A 214 13.79 -11.50 10.47
N PHE A 215 13.42 -10.27 10.15
CA PHE A 215 13.16 -9.25 11.16
C PHE A 215 11.97 -9.61 12.07
N ILE A 216 10.88 -10.13 11.53
CA ILE A 216 9.67 -10.45 12.32
C ILE A 216 9.85 -11.73 13.14
N PHE A 217 10.46 -12.76 12.57
CA PHE A 217 10.46 -14.14 13.12
C PHE A 217 11.79 -14.57 13.74
N HIS A 218 12.93 -14.02 13.33
CA HIS A 218 14.25 -14.35 13.85
C HIS A 218 14.79 -13.28 14.81
N LYS A 219 15.17 -13.69 16.02
CA LYS A 219 15.50 -12.84 17.17
C LYS A 219 16.93 -12.25 17.16
N GLU A 220 17.71 -12.37 16.09
CA GLU A 220 19.17 -12.17 16.18
C GLU A 220 19.68 -10.75 15.92
N HIS A 221 18.82 -9.76 15.65
CA HIS A 221 19.30 -8.42 15.29
C HIS A 221 18.52 -7.26 15.96
N LEU A 222 18.55 -7.22 17.31
CA LEU A 222 18.31 -5.98 18.08
C LEU A 222 19.38 -5.79 19.13
#